data_e34d4e5bf526d02252e950e874aa177b
#
_entry.id   e34d4e5bf526d02252e950e874aa177b
#
_cell.length_a   1.000
_cell.length_b   1.000
_cell.length_c   1.000
_cell.angle_alpha   90.00
_cell.angle_beta   90.00
_cell.angle_gamma   90.00
#
_symmetry.space_group_name_H-M   'P 1'
#
loop_
_entity.id
_entity.type
_entity.pdbx_description
1 polymer ?
#
loop_
_entity_poly.entity_id
_entity_poly.type
_entity_poly.pdbx_seq_one_letter_code
_entity_poly.pdbx_strand_id
1 'polypeptide(L)'
;MNKIMIRIWKALLFSAGLLLLAGCQKVSPDGLQGRWKPVYASMDYMENGTYHCSCDGPVDETGRILMLRESINHPDVKYEDPILITGIRFYRSHGQDVFTTFFMETPREKIGKPLMYRMEDGMLYRELPMGAFINCSPEVLEEGSGKFDEGAPISFLADGKVKIGSVTYQRM
;
A
#
# COMPACT_ATOMS: atom_id res chain seq x y z
N MET A 1 1.67 -42.10 -36.28
CA MET A 1 1.35 -41.01 -35.32
C MET A 1 0.48 -39.99 -36.06
N ASN A 2 -0.76 -39.84 -35.63
CA ASN A 2 -1.84 -39.18 -36.40
C ASN A 2 -1.63 -37.65 -36.41
N LYS A 3 -1.68 -37.02 -37.61
CA LYS A 3 -1.50 -35.55 -37.78
C LYS A 3 -2.41 -34.69 -36.90
N ILE A 4 -3.55 -35.25 -36.46
CA ILE A 4 -4.48 -34.62 -35.53
C ILE A 4 -3.91 -34.54 -34.12
N MET A 5 -3.21 -35.57 -33.61
CA MET A 5 -2.58 -35.55 -32.28
C MET A 5 -1.49 -34.53 -32.19
N ILE A 6 -0.70 -34.33 -33.23
CA ILE A 6 0.38 -33.31 -33.25
C ILE A 6 -0.19 -31.88 -33.18
N ARG A 7 -1.37 -31.64 -33.79
CA ARG A 7 -2.04 -30.33 -33.74
C ARG A 7 -2.60 -30.02 -32.36
N ILE A 8 -3.17 -31.05 -31.69
CA ILE A 8 -3.68 -30.88 -30.31
C ILE A 8 -2.55 -30.62 -29.31
N TRP A 9 -1.43 -31.30 -29.44
CA TRP A 9 -0.24 -31.07 -28.60
C TRP A 9 0.36 -29.68 -28.80
N LYS A 10 0.42 -29.18 -30.03
CA LYS A 10 0.89 -27.81 -30.31
C LYS A 10 -0.04 -26.75 -29.74
N ALA A 11 -1.36 -26.95 -29.78
CA ALA A 11 -2.35 -26.05 -29.20
C ALA A 11 -2.28 -26.05 -27.67
N LEU A 12 -2.08 -27.20 -27.04
CA LEU A 12 -1.93 -27.33 -25.58
C LEU A 12 -0.63 -26.69 -25.09
N LEU A 13 0.48 -26.85 -25.82
CA LEU A 13 1.76 -26.19 -25.45
C LEU A 13 1.69 -24.67 -25.64
N PHE A 14 0.95 -24.19 -26.64
CA PHE A 14 0.78 -22.75 -26.86
C PHE A 14 -0.12 -22.12 -25.79
N SER A 15 -1.19 -22.81 -25.34
CA SER A 15 -2.05 -22.34 -24.28
C SER A 15 -1.36 -22.38 -22.89
N ALA A 16 -0.55 -23.41 -22.62
CA ALA A 16 0.25 -23.48 -21.40
C ALA A 16 1.35 -22.41 -21.36
N GLY A 17 1.97 -22.07 -22.51
CA GLY A 17 2.93 -20.98 -22.62
C GLY A 17 2.32 -19.58 -22.40
N LEU A 18 1.07 -19.35 -22.84
CA LEU A 18 0.38 -18.09 -22.59
C LEU A 18 -0.05 -17.93 -21.11
N LEU A 19 -0.40 -19.01 -20.43
CA LEU A 19 -0.75 -18.98 -19.00
C LEU A 19 0.45 -18.71 -18.10
N LEU A 20 1.67 -19.08 -18.53
CA LEU A 20 2.91 -18.79 -17.78
C LEU A 20 3.39 -17.33 -17.95
N LEU A 21 2.94 -16.62 -18.98
CA LEU A 21 3.25 -15.20 -19.19
C LEU A 21 2.32 -14.25 -18.43
N ALA A 22 1.22 -14.74 -17.83
CA ALA A 22 0.29 -13.95 -17.03
C ALA A 22 0.73 -13.74 -15.57
N GLY A 23 1.88 -14.27 -15.17
CA GLY A 23 2.35 -14.21 -13.80
C GLY A 23 3.65 -13.44 -13.65
N CYS A 24 3.57 -12.27 -13.09
CA CYS A 24 4.57 -11.30 -12.63
C CYS A 24 4.63 -10.05 -13.52
N GLN A 25 3.59 -9.24 -13.49
CA GLN A 25 3.77 -7.85 -13.85
C GLN A 25 4.82 -7.26 -12.90
N LYS A 26 6.04 -7.03 -13.45
CA LYS A 26 7.11 -6.40 -12.68
C LYS A 26 6.58 -5.05 -12.20
N VAL A 27 6.48 -4.88 -10.90
CA VAL A 27 6.04 -3.61 -10.31
C VAL A 27 7.03 -2.55 -10.75
N SER A 28 6.56 -1.52 -11.45
CA SER A 28 7.38 -0.40 -11.89
C SER A 28 6.83 0.90 -11.34
N PRO A 29 7.68 1.93 -11.13
CA PRO A 29 7.22 3.25 -10.71
C PRO A 29 6.13 3.83 -11.60
N ASP A 30 6.19 3.59 -12.92
CA ASP A 30 5.19 4.07 -13.88
C ASP A 30 3.81 3.43 -13.64
N GLY A 31 3.77 2.17 -13.23
CA GLY A 31 2.54 1.47 -12.87
C GLY A 31 1.86 2.02 -11.62
N LEU A 32 2.62 2.66 -10.72
CA LEU A 32 2.08 3.29 -9.51
C LEU A 32 1.53 4.69 -9.74
N GLN A 33 1.93 5.39 -10.80
CA GLN A 33 1.50 6.76 -11.07
C GLN A 33 -0.02 6.91 -10.97
N GLY A 34 -0.49 7.91 -10.22
CA GLY A 34 -1.92 8.19 -10.03
C GLY A 34 -2.32 8.26 -8.57
N ARG A 35 -3.64 8.36 -8.34
CA ARG A 35 -4.25 8.43 -7.01
C ARG A 35 -4.81 7.07 -6.63
N TRP A 36 -4.59 6.69 -5.39
CA TRP A 36 -4.96 5.40 -4.85
C TRP A 36 -5.69 5.57 -3.53
N LYS A 37 -6.91 5.04 -3.42
CA LYS A 37 -7.66 5.01 -2.18
C LYS A 37 -7.49 3.67 -1.47
N PRO A 38 -7.38 3.64 -0.14
CA PRO A 38 -7.37 2.39 0.61
C PRO A 38 -8.75 1.72 0.49
N VAL A 39 -8.78 0.41 0.34
CA VAL A 39 -10.04 -0.36 0.24
C VAL A 39 -10.07 -1.56 1.19
N TYR A 40 -8.91 -2.01 1.66
CA TYR A 40 -8.78 -3.11 2.61
C TYR A 40 -7.50 -2.97 3.40
N ALA A 41 -7.52 -3.31 4.67
CA ALA A 41 -6.33 -3.40 5.50
C ALA A 41 -6.35 -4.66 6.36
N SER A 42 -5.17 -5.24 6.56
CA SER A 42 -4.97 -6.41 7.42
C SER A 42 -3.67 -6.19 8.20
N MET A 43 -3.79 -5.72 9.43
CA MET A 43 -2.65 -5.35 10.28
C MET A 43 -2.82 -5.94 11.65
N ASP A 44 -1.77 -6.58 12.15
CA ASP A 44 -1.61 -6.95 13.55
C ASP A 44 -0.40 -6.22 14.10
N TYR A 45 -0.57 -5.59 15.25
CA TYR A 45 0.48 -4.82 15.88
C TYR A 45 0.58 -5.14 17.37
N MET A 46 1.78 -5.50 17.81
CA MET A 46 2.12 -5.65 19.22
C MET A 46 3.24 -4.66 19.56
N GLU A 47 3.01 -3.81 20.54
CA GLU A 47 4.01 -2.90 21.04
C GLU A 47 4.52 -3.33 22.41
N ASN A 48 5.81 -3.65 22.49
CA ASN A 48 6.51 -4.00 23.74
C ASN A 48 5.80 -5.08 24.60
N GLY A 49 4.95 -5.92 23.99
CA GLY A 49 4.20 -6.94 24.69
C GLY A 49 3.11 -6.42 25.62
N THR A 50 2.81 -5.11 25.59
CA THR A 50 1.85 -4.50 26.50
C THR A 50 0.43 -4.43 25.96
N TYR A 51 0.27 -4.35 24.65
CA TYR A 51 -1.04 -4.45 24.02
C TYR A 51 -0.97 -4.98 22.58
N HIS A 52 -2.06 -5.55 22.16
CA HIS A 52 -2.25 -6.05 20.80
C HIS A 52 -3.33 -5.21 20.10
N CYS A 53 -3.04 -4.79 18.88
CA CYS A 53 -3.99 -4.11 18.02
C CYS A 53 -4.13 -4.90 16.74
N SER A 54 -5.33 -5.11 16.25
CA SER A 54 -5.56 -5.77 14.97
C SER A 54 -6.68 -5.11 14.19
N CYS A 55 -6.56 -5.09 12.88
CA CYS A 55 -7.65 -4.82 11.97
C CYS A 55 -7.56 -5.77 10.77
N ASP A 56 -8.69 -6.25 10.31
CA ASP A 56 -8.78 -7.08 9.12
C ASP A 56 -10.14 -6.88 8.46
N GLY A 57 -10.17 -6.14 7.36
CA GLY A 57 -11.42 -5.87 6.69
C GLY A 57 -11.39 -4.70 5.71
N PRO A 58 -12.57 -4.36 5.17
CA PRO A 58 -12.73 -3.25 4.26
C PRO A 58 -12.52 -1.90 4.97
N VAL A 59 -11.88 -0.98 4.25
CA VAL A 59 -11.77 0.42 4.62
C VAL A 59 -13.00 1.15 4.07
N ASP A 60 -13.65 1.98 4.87
CA ASP A 60 -14.85 2.71 4.46
C ASP A 60 -14.53 3.88 3.50
N GLU A 61 -15.57 4.55 3.03
CA GLU A 61 -15.43 5.66 2.06
C GLU A 61 -14.67 6.87 2.64
N THR A 62 -14.60 6.97 3.95
CA THR A 62 -13.87 8.04 4.66
C THR A 62 -12.41 7.67 4.95
N GLY A 63 -12.01 6.46 4.62
CA GLY A 63 -10.66 5.93 4.88
C GLY A 63 -10.51 5.29 6.26
N ARG A 64 -11.62 4.97 6.95
CA ARG A 64 -11.58 4.40 8.31
C ARG A 64 -11.76 2.90 8.29
N ILE A 65 -11.12 2.25 9.24
CA ILE A 65 -11.31 0.85 9.59
C ILE A 65 -11.30 0.72 11.11
N LEU A 66 -12.09 -0.19 11.66
CA LEU A 66 -12.06 -0.48 13.10
C LEU A 66 -10.84 -1.34 13.43
N MET A 67 -10.07 -0.90 14.40
CA MET A 67 -8.96 -1.64 14.97
C MET A 67 -9.36 -2.17 16.36
N LEU A 68 -9.24 -3.47 16.54
CA LEU A 68 -9.42 -4.11 17.83
C LEU A 68 -8.16 -3.87 18.68
N ARG A 69 -8.34 -3.32 19.89
CA ARG A 69 -7.25 -3.04 20.82
C ARG A 69 -7.50 -3.69 22.16
N GLU A 70 -6.45 -4.19 22.79
CA GLU A 70 -6.47 -4.65 24.17
C GLU A 70 -6.12 -3.49 25.11
N SER A 71 -6.83 -3.40 26.24
CA SER A 71 -6.50 -2.41 27.26
C SER A 71 -5.13 -2.71 27.88
N ILE A 72 -4.28 -1.71 28.01
CA ILE A 72 -2.95 -1.84 28.65
C ILE A 72 -3.10 -2.25 30.13
N ASN A 73 -4.10 -1.72 30.82
CA ASN A 73 -4.32 -1.96 32.25
C ASN A 73 -5.22 -3.18 32.53
N HIS A 74 -6.01 -3.60 31.56
CA HIS A 74 -6.97 -4.70 31.65
C HIS A 74 -6.95 -5.50 30.35
N PRO A 75 -6.00 -6.43 30.15
CA PRO A 75 -5.83 -7.14 28.88
C PRO A 75 -7.05 -8.00 28.48
N ASP A 76 -7.93 -8.33 29.43
CA ASP A 76 -9.20 -9.01 29.16
C ASP A 76 -10.25 -8.09 28.52
N VAL A 77 -10.04 -6.77 28.55
CA VAL A 77 -10.95 -5.78 27.98
C VAL A 77 -10.46 -5.35 26.62
N LYS A 78 -11.31 -5.59 25.62
CA LYS A 78 -11.06 -5.17 24.23
C LYS A 78 -12.02 -4.06 23.86
N TYR A 79 -11.56 -3.13 23.06
CA TYR A 79 -12.36 -2.07 22.48
C TYR A 79 -11.99 -1.80 21.02
N GLU A 80 -12.93 -1.27 20.28
CA GLU A 80 -12.74 -0.92 18.87
C GLU A 80 -12.46 0.58 18.74
N ASP A 81 -11.39 0.90 18.04
CA ASP A 81 -10.99 2.26 17.71
C ASP A 81 -11.02 2.45 16.18
N PRO A 82 -11.66 3.50 15.68
CA PRO A 82 -11.54 3.83 14.28
C PRO A 82 -10.15 4.40 14.00
N ILE A 83 -9.42 3.77 13.08
CA ILE A 83 -8.17 4.32 12.55
C ILE A 83 -8.37 4.86 11.14
N LEU A 84 -7.64 5.91 10.82
CA LEU A 84 -7.69 6.54 9.51
C LEU A 84 -6.51 6.06 8.66
N ILE A 85 -6.83 5.50 7.50
CA ILE A 85 -5.85 5.12 6.48
C ILE A 85 -5.96 6.13 5.34
N THR A 86 -4.86 6.83 5.07
CA THR A 86 -4.83 7.85 4.02
C THR A 86 -4.76 7.24 2.63
N GLY A 87 -5.32 7.95 1.65
CA GLY A 87 -5.01 7.72 0.24
C GLY A 87 -3.58 8.15 -0.08
N ILE A 88 -3.03 7.63 -1.18
CA ILE A 88 -1.68 7.92 -1.64
C ILE A 88 -1.77 8.36 -3.11
N ARG A 89 -1.02 9.42 -3.44
CA ARG A 89 -0.78 9.82 -4.82
C ARG A 89 0.70 9.66 -5.14
N PHE A 90 0.99 8.90 -6.20
CA PHE A 90 2.32 8.76 -6.75
C PHE A 90 2.42 9.53 -8.07
N TYR A 91 3.50 10.26 -8.26
CA TYR A 91 3.72 11.04 -9.48
C TYR A 91 5.20 11.37 -9.66
N ARG A 92 5.55 11.88 -10.83
CA ARG A 92 6.93 12.33 -11.11
C ARG A 92 6.99 13.85 -11.04
N SER A 93 7.95 14.37 -10.29
CA SER A 93 8.22 15.79 -10.16
C SER A 93 9.71 16.06 -10.30
N HIS A 94 10.09 16.96 -11.22
CA HIS A 94 11.49 17.31 -11.50
C HIS A 94 12.40 16.10 -11.75
N GLY A 95 11.88 15.07 -12.41
CA GLY A 95 12.63 13.85 -12.72
C GLY A 95 12.73 12.85 -11.56
N GLN A 96 12.14 13.15 -10.40
CA GLN A 96 12.12 12.28 -9.24
C GLN A 96 10.75 11.62 -9.06
N ASP A 97 10.74 10.40 -8.57
CA ASP A 97 9.52 9.70 -8.18
C ASP A 97 9.13 10.14 -6.76
N VAL A 98 7.95 10.74 -6.64
CA VAL A 98 7.48 11.35 -5.40
C VAL A 98 6.06 10.90 -5.07
N PHE A 99 5.72 10.96 -3.77
CA PHE A 99 4.37 10.67 -3.30
C PHE A 99 3.87 11.76 -2.35
N THR A 100 2.56 11.84 -2.24
CA THR A 100 1.84 12.59 -1.21
C THR A 100 0.72 11.72 -0.65
N THR A 101 0.33 11.97 0.59
CA THR A 101 -0.85 11.36 1.19
C THR A 101 -2.01 12.34 1.23
N PHE A 102 -3.25 11.84 1.23
CA PHE A 102 -4.46 12.66 1.33
C PHE A 102 -5.55 11.96 2.14
N PHE A 103 -6.42 12.76 2.76
CA PHE A 103 -7.58 12.26 3.48
C PHE A 103 -8.74 12.02 2.51
N MET A 104 -9.46 10.90 2.69
CA MET A 104 -10.60 10.56 1.83
C MET A 104 -11.78 11.53 1.99
N GLU A 105 -12.02 12.05 3.20
CA GLU A 105 -13.10 12.99 3.51
C GLU A 105 -12.93 14.36 2.86
N THR A 106 -11.70 14.75 2.61
CA THR A 106 -11.39 16.03 1.95
C THR A 106 -10.54 15.75 0.73
N PRO A 107 -11.13 15.77 -0.49
CA PRO A 107 -10.37 15.53 -1.72
C PRO A 107 -9.30 16.61 -1.99
N ARG A 108 -9.24 17.65 -1.17
CA ARG A 108 -8.12 18.60 -1.17
C ARG A 108 -6.93 17.89 -0.53
N GLU A 109 -5.94 17.60 -1.34
CA GLU A 109 -4.62 17.22 -0.85
C GLU A 109 -4.20 18.26 0.18
N LYS A 110 -3.96 17.86 1.44
CA LYS A 110 -3.08 18.65 2.27
C LYS A 110 -1.74 18.55 1.56
N ILE A 111 -1.37 19.60 0.87
CA ILE A 111 -0.14 19.69 0.10
C ILE A 111 0.99 19.87 1.11
N GLY A 112 1.39 18.77 1.74
CA GLY A 112 2.74 18.67 2.23
C GLY A 112 3.69 18.65 1.03
N LYS A 113 4.93 19.07 1.17
CA LYS A 113 5.93 18.87 0.12
C LYS A 113 5.95 17.39 -0.27
N PRO A 114 6.06 17.09 -1.57
CA PRO A 114 6.16 15.72 -2.02
C PRO A 114 7.41 15.07 -1.41
N LEU A 115 7.25 13.86 -0.89
CA LEU A 115 8.32 13.03 -0.40
C LEU A 115 8.75 12.06 -1.50
N MET A 116 10.03 11.74 -1.56
CA MET A 116 10.55 10.78 -2.52
C MET A 116 10.13 9.36 -2.18
N TYR A 117 10.03 8.52 -3.20
CA TYR A 117 9.97 7.06 -3.03
C TYR A 117 10.88 6.37 -4.03
N ARG A 118 11.27 5.15 -3.71
CA ARG A 118 11.99 4.27 -4.61
C ARG A 118 11.43 2.85 -4.52
N MET A 119 11.60 2.10 -5.58
CA MET A 119 11.18 0.70 -5.63
C MET A 119 12.39 -0.16 -5.97
N GLU A 120 12.62 -1.18 -5.16
CA GLU A 120 13.73 -2.11 -5.31
C GLU A 120 13.29 -3.49 -4.82
N ASP A 121 13.53 -4.52 -5.61
CA ASP A 121 13.27 -5.94 -5.28
C ASP A 121 11.86 -6.23 -4.72
N GLY A 122 10.83 -5.57 -5.26
CA GLY A 122 9.45 -5.76 -4.81
C GLY A 122 9.11 -5.04 -3.50
N MET A 123 9.99 -4.15 -3.07
CA MET A 123 9.78 -3.28 -1.91
C MET A 123 9.59 -1.83 -2.36
N LEU A 124 8.72 -1.13 -1.66
CA LEU A 124 8.51 0.31 -1.76
C LEU A 124 9.12 0.97 -0.53
N TYR A 125 10.12 1.81 -0.74
CA TYR A 125 10.76 2.62 0.29
C TYR A 125 10.26 4.05 0.17
N ARG A 126 9.83 4.65 1.27
CA ARG A 126 9.30 6.00 1.33
C ARG A 126 10.23 6.89 2.14
N GLU A 127 10.49 8.07 1.63
CA GLU A 127 11.24 9.07 2.36
C GLU A 127 10.49 9.47 3.63
N LEU A 128 11.22 9.57 4.73
CA LEU A 128 10.67 10.03 6.00
C LEU A 128 10.63 11.57 6.02
N PRO A 129 9.56 12.17 6.53
CA PRO A 129 9.50 13.62 6.70
C PRO A 129 10.55 14.09 7.72
N MET A 130 11.07 15.30 7.54
CA MET A 130 11.87 15.96 8.56
C MET A 130 10.99 16.44 9.73
N GLY A 131 11.30 15.97 10.92
CA GLY A 131 10.61 16.35 12.15
C GLY A 131 10.29 15.13 13.02
N ALA A 132 10.42 15.30 14.34
CA ALA A 132 10.03 14.26 15.28
C ALA A 132 8.50 14.16 15.32
N PHE A 133 7.98 12.94 15.31
CA PHE A 133 6.55 12.62 15.41
C PHE A 133 5.91 13.02 16.77
N ILE A 134 6.57 13.83 17.55
CA ILE A 134 6.12 14.22 18.88
C ILE A 134 5.40 15.57 18.77
N ASN A 135 4.07 15.54 18.81
CA ASN A 135 3.19 16.72 18.91
C ASN A 135 3.23 17.71 17.73
N CYS A 136 3.60 17.28 16.54
CA CYS A 136 3.55 18.15 15.39
C CYS A 136 2.14 18.21 14.80
N SER A 137 1.59 19.42 14.67
CA SER A 137 0.45 19.63 13.79
C SER A 137 0.84 19.21 12.36
N PRO A 138 -0.09 18.69 11.57
CA PRO A 138 0.18 18.23 10.19
C PRO A 138 0.83 19.30 9.27
N GLU A 139 0.89 20.51 9.70
CA GLU A 139 1.43 21.66 8.96
C GLU A 139 2.97 21.77 8.98
N VAL A 140 3.64 21.01 9.86
CA VAL A 140 5.09 21.10 10.06
C VAL A 140 5.87 20.00 9.31
N LEU A 141 5.20 19.04 8.71
CA LEU A 141 5.83 17.91 7.98
C LEU A 141 6.17 18.29 6.53
N GLU A 142 6.99 19.31 6.33
CA GLU A 142 7.12 19.90 4.99
C GLU A 142 8.39 19.55 4.22
N GLU A 143 9.40 18.94 4.83
CA GLU A 143 10.66 18.62 4.16
C GLU A 143 11.02 17.14 4.28
N GLY A 144 11.50 16.57 3.18
CA GLY A 144 12.06 15.23 3.18
C GLY A 144 13.39 15.21 3.93
N SER A 145 13.63 14.15 4.68
CA SER A 145 14.86 13.99 5.48
C SER A 145 16.04 13.44 4.67
N GLY A 146 15.81 13.00 3.44
CA GLY A 146 16.74 12.18 2.67
C GLY A 146 16.93 10.77 3.21
N LYS A 147 16.21 10.38 4.27
CA LYS A 147 16.21 9.03 4.84
C LYS A 147 14.95 8.30 4.44
N PHE A 148 15.07 7.01 4.16
CA PHE A 148 13.96 6.16 3.78
C PHE A 148 13.54 5.25 4.94
N ASP A 149 12.25 4.84 4.95
CA ASP A 149 11.74 3.83 5.86
C ASP A 149 12.36 2.44 5.56
N GLU A 150 12.01 1.44 6.37
CA GLU A 150 12.49 0.06 6.20
C GLU A 150 11.93 -0.61 4.95
N GLY A 151 11.02 0.06 4.25
CA GLY A 151 10.34 -0.44 3.06
C GLY A 151 9.11 -1.30 3.39
N ALA A 152 8.19 -1.33 2.44
CA ALA A 152 7.00 -2.18 2.50
C ALA A 152 6.93 -3.05 1.24
N PRO A 153 6.58 -4.35 1.35
CA PRO A 153 6.36 -5.17 0.18
C PRO A 153 5.24 -4.59 -0.68
N ILE A 154 5.46 -4.57 -2.00
CA ILE A 154 4.48 -4.04 -2.95
C ILE A 154 4.18 -5.06 -4.03
N SER A 155 2.89 -5.22 -4.36
CA SER A 155 2.44 -6.10 -5.44
C SER A 155 1.21 -5.54 -6.14
N PHE A 156 1.12 -5.72 -7.46
CA PHE A 156 -0.11 -5.51 -8.21
C PHE A 156 -0.95 -6.76 -8.16
N LEU A 157 -2.24 -6.57 -7.90
CA LEU A 157 -3.23 -7.63 -7.88
C LEU A 157 -3.90 -7.76 -9.25
N ALA A 158 -4.45 -8.94 -9.53
CA ALA A 158 -5.06 -9.24 -10.83
C ALA A 158 -6.25 -8.34 -11.21
N ASP A 159 -6.91 -7.75 -10.21
CA ASP A 159 -8.05 -6.83 -10.36
C ASP A 159 -7.64 -5.35 -10.50
N GLY A 160 -6.36 -5.07 -10.74
CA GLY A 160 -5.82 -3.73 -10.93
C GLY A 160 -5.62 -2.94 -9.64
N LYS A 161 -5.78 -3.58 -8.48
CA LYS A 161 -5.42 -3.00 -7.18
C LYS A 161 -3.93 -3.15 -6.91
N VAL A 162 -3.42 -2.39 -5.96
CA VAL A 162 -2.05 -2.51 -5.45
C VAL A 162 -2.09 -2.80 -3.95
N LYS A 163 -1.30 -3.76 -3.51
CA LYS A 163 -1.06 -4.01 -2.09
C LYS A 163 0.30 -3.43 -1.71
N ILE A 164 0.32 -2.56 -0.70
CA ILE A 164 1.52 -1.93 -0.14
C ILE A 164 1.55 -2.27 1.34
N GLY A 165 2.48 -3.13 1.74
CA GLY A 165 2.52 -3.68 3.09
C GLY A 165 1.22 -4.41 3.42
N SER A 166 0.54 -3.95 4.44
CA SER A 166 -0.70 -4.51 4.96
C SER A 166 -1.98 -3.87 4.37
N VAL A 167 -1.85 -2.87 3.50
CA VAL A 167 -2.99 -2.13 2.94
C VAL A 167 -3.14 -2.39 1.46
N THR A 168 -4.36 -2.66 1.03
CA THR A 168 -4.74 -2.77 -0.39
C THR A 168 -5.40 -1.48 -0.84
N TYR A 169 -4.92 -0.97 -1.97
CA TYR A 169 -5.38 0.27 -2.57
C TYR A 169 -6.00 0.02 -3.94
N GLN A 170 -7.01 0.81 -4.27
CA GLN A 170 -7.63 0.86 -5.58
C GLN A 170 -7.36 2.20 -6.24
N ARG A 171 -7.09 2.19 -7.53
CA ARG A 171 -6.91 3.41 -8.32
C ARG A 171 -8.24 4.21 -8.37
N MET A 172 -8.13 5.52 -8.21
CA MET A 172 -9.25 6.46 -8.31
C MET A 172 -9.43 6.96 -9.73
#